data_a68d23ede5488710d0a413db843d7c74
#
_entry.id   a68d23ede5488710d0a413db843d7c74
#
_cell.length_a   1.000
_cell.length_b   1.000
_cell.length_c   1.000
_cell.angle_alpha   90.00
_cell.angle_beta   90.00
_cell.angle_gamma   90.00
#
_symmetry.space_group_name_H-M   'P 1'
#
loop_
_entity.id
_entity.type
_entity.pdbx_description
1 polymer ?
#
loop_
_entity_poly.entity_id
_entity_poly.type
_entity_poly.pdbx_seq_one_letter_code
_entity_poly.pdbx_strand_id
1 'polypeptide(L)'
;MMKKIKLTRANKSITLKALAPYYYREKALGHSTQEIGELILKINSLPADNKATFPTEEIHLMRITINRLRNERLGKGQYTDAADDMLLKLF
;
A
#
# COMPACT_ATOMS: atom_id res chain seq x y z
N MET A 1 -13.50 -5.80 -10.77
CA MET A 1 -13.58 -6.69 -9.59
C MET A 1 -13.20 -5.93 -8.34
N MET A 2 -13.82 -6.22 -7.22
CA MET A 2 -13.54 -5.58 -5.94
C MET A 2 -13.17 -6.61 -4.91
N LYS A 3 -12.33 -6.22 -3.95
CA LYS A 3 -11.92 -7.11 -2.87
C LYS A 3 -12.13 -6.40 -1.53
N LYS A 4 -12.73 -7.11 -0.59
CA LYS A 4 -12.93 -6.61 0.77
C LYS A 4 -11.79 -7.11 1.65
N ILE A 5 -11.07 -6.18 2.27
CA ILE A 5 -9.86 -6.49 3.04
C ILE A 5 -9.97 -5.82 4.40
N LYS A 6 -9.64 -6.58 5.45
CA LYS A 6 -9.51 -6.04 6.80
C LYS A 6 -8.07 -5.56 7.00
N LEU A 7 -7.91 -4.28 7.33
CA LEU A 7 -6.61 -3.69 7.56
C LEU A 7 -6.39 -3.48 9.05
N THR A 8 -5.41 -4.19 9.61
CA THR A 8 -4.95 -3.94 10.96
C THR A 8 -4.14 -2.63 10.99
N ARG A 9 -3.80 -2.15 12.17
CA ARG A 9 -2.93 -0.97 12.32
C ARG A 9 -1.61 -1.19 11.59
N ALA A 10 -1.02 -2.40 11.72
CA ALA A 10 0.24 -2.73 11.04
C ALA A 10 0.07 -2.73 9.52
N ASN A 11 -1.05 -3.27 9.01
CA ASN A 11 -1.33 -3.26 7.58
C ASN A 11 -1.46 -1.85 7.03
N LYS A 12 -2.16 -0.97 7.73
CA LYS A 12 -2.28 0.43 7.33
C LYS A 12 -0.92 1.10 7.29
N SER A 13 -0.12 0.91 8.34
CA SER A 13 1.20 1.52 8.45
C SER A 13 2.12 1.11 7.31
N ILE A 14 2.22 -0.18 7.03
CA ILE A 14 3.12 -0.65 5.96
C ILE A 14 2.64 -0.20 4.59
N THR A 15 1.34 -0.16 4.37
CA THR A 15 0.79 0.28 3.10
C THR A 15 1.06 1.76 2.86
N LEU A 16 0.88 2.59 3.88
CA LEU A 16 1.18 4.02 3.77
C LEU A 16 2.67 4.27 3.55
N LYS A 17 3.55 3.51 4.21
CA LYS A 17 4.99 3.60 4.01
C LYS A 17 5.41 3.19 2.60
N ALA A 18 4.63 2.31 1.96
CA ALA A 18 4.89 1.89 0.59
C ALA A 18 4.38 2.93 -0.41
N LEU A 19 3.21 3.49 -0.18
CA LEU A 19 2.56 4.43 -1.11
C LEU A 19 3.21 5.81 -1.11
N ALA A 20 3.64 6.33 0.03
CA ALA A 20 4.16 7.69 0.14
C ALA A 20 5.41 7.93 -0.74
N PRO A 21 6.45 7.08 -0.71
CA PRO A 21 7.60 7.28 -1.59
C PRO A 21 7.22 7.22 -3.08
N TYR A 22 6.30 6.35 -3.42
CA TYR A 22 5.82 6.22 -4.79
C TYR A 22 5.10 7.49 -5.24
N TYR A 23 4.26 8.05 -4.36
CA TYR A 23 3.58 9.33 -4.60
C TYR A 23 4.58 10.44 -4.91
N TYR A 24 5.57 10.61 -4.07
CA TYR A 24 6.56 11.68 -4.24
C TYR A 24 7.42 11.50 -5.49
N ARG A 25 7.77 10.27 -5.83
CA ARG A 25 8.53 9.99 -7.04
C ARG A 25 7.73 10.32 -8.29
N GLU A 26 6.47 9.88 -8.36
CA GLU A 26 5.62 10.16 -9.51
C GLU A 26 5.38 11.65 -9.67
N LYS A 27 5.22 12.35 -8.55
CA LYS A 27 5.08 13.81 -8.54
C LYS A 27 6.33 14.49 -9.10
N ALA A 28 7.50 14.04 -8.69
CA ALA A 28 8.78 14.59 -9.16
C ALA A 28 8.99 14.35 -10.65
N LEU A 29 8.47 13.26 -11.19
CA LEU A 29 8.55 12.93 -12.61
C LEU A 29 7.47 13.62 -13.46
N GLY A 30 6.60 14.38 -12.82
CA GLY A 30 5.51 15.08 -13.53
C GLY A 30 4.33 14.19 -13.90
N HIS A 31 4.27 12.97 -13.35
CA HIS A 31 3.16 12.07 -13.59
C HIS A 31 1.96 12.41 -12.70
N SER A 32 0.76 11.99 -13.13
CA SER A 32 -0.44 12.18 -12.32
C SER A 32 -0.32 11.38 -11.01
N THR A 33 -0.64 12.04 -9.89
CA THR A 33 -0.63 11.42 -8.57
C THR A 33 -2.03 11.34 -7.96
N GLN A 34 -3.06 11.66 -8.73
CA GLN A 34 -4.42 11.71 -8.21
C GLN A 34 -4.87 10.38 -7.60
N GLU A 35 -4.71 9.29 -8.34
CA GLU A 35 -5.13 7.96 -7.87
C GLU A 35 -4.37 7.53 -6.63
N ILE A 36 -3.07 7.77 -6.61
CA ILE A 36 -2.20 7.43 -5.48
C ILE A 36 -2.60 8.24 -4.25
N GLY A 37 -2.77 9.54 -4.43
CA GLY A 37 -3.18 10.45 -3.36
C GLY A 37 -4.53 10.09 -2.75
N GLU A 38 -5.50 9.77 -3.59
CA GLU A 38 -6.82 9.33 -3.15
C GLU A 38 -6.75 8.04 -2.34
N LEU A 39 -5.93 7.09 -2.79
CA LEU A 39 -5.74 5.83 -2.07
C LEU A 39 -5.07 6.05 -0.71
N ILE A 40 -4.06 6.91 -0.64
CA ILE A 40 -3.41 7.27 0.62
C ILE A 40 -4.43 7.85 1.60
N LEU A 41 -5.25 8.80 1.15
CA LEU A 41 -6.28 9.41 1.99
C LEU A 41 -7.31 8.39 2.44
N LYS A 42 -7.73 7.50 1.56
CA LYS A 42 -8.68 6.44 1.87
C LYS A 42 -8.15 5.54 2.98
N ILE A 43 -6.92 5.05 2.84
CA ILE A 43 -6.31 4.15 3.82
C ILE A 43 -6.09 4.88 5.15
N ASN A 44 -5.62 6.12 5.09
CA ASN A 44 -5.37 6.90 6.29
C ASN A 44 -6.65 7.15 7.10
N SER A 45 -7.78 7.33 6.43
CA SER A 45 -9.06 7.58 7.10
C SER A 45 -9.78 6.33 7.57
N LEU A 46 -9.35 5.13 7.18
CA LEU A 46 -9.98 3.89 7.62
C LEU A 46 -9.67 3.61 9.09
N PRO A 47 -10.69 3.29 9.91
CA PRO A 47 -10.43 2.81 11.26
C PRO A 47 -9.66 1.48 11.20
N ALA A 48 -8.71 1.30 12.12
CA ALA A 48 -7.95 0.05 12.20
C ALA A 48 -8.89 -1.12 12.51
N ASP A 49 -8.57 -2.29 11.94
CA ASP A 49 -9.30 -3.54 12.14
C ASP A 49 -10.69 -3.57 11.52
N ASN A 50 -11.02 -2.59 10.68
CA ASN A 50 -12.26 -2.60 9.92
C ASN A 50 -12.01 -3.04 8.49
N LYS A 51 -13.03 -3.67 7.88
CA LYS A 51 -12.97 -4.09 6.49
C LYS A 51 -13.28 -2.90 5.57
N ALA A 52 -12.59 -2.84 4.44
CA ALA A 52 -12.85 -1.87 3.40
C ALA A 52 -12.81 -2.56 2.03
N THR A 53 -13.53 -2.00 1.08
CA THR A 53 -13.59 -2.54 -0.27
C THR A 53 -12.64 -1.75 -1.16
N PHE A 54 -11.82 -2.50 -1.92
CA PHE A 54 -10.85 -1.90 -2.84
C PHE A 54 -11.09 -2.43 -4.25
N PRO A 55 -11.25 -1.53 -5.24
CA PRO A 55 -11.31 -1.96 -6.64
C PRO A 55 -9.96 -2.52 -7.11
N THR A 56 -10.00 -3.22 -8.23
CA THR A 56 -8.82 -3.88 -8.80
C THR A 56 -7.63 -2.95 -8.97
N GLU A 57 -7.87 -1.72 -9.43
CA GLU A 57 -6.82 -0.74 -9.65
C GLU A 57 -6.09 -0.39 -8.37
N GLU A 58 -6.82 -0.23 -7.28
CA GLU A 58 -6.23 0.04 -5.96
C GLU A 58 -5.46 -1.16 -5.43
N ILE A 59 -6.00 -2.35 -5.59
CA ILE A 59 -5.32 -3.60 -5.20
C ILE A 59 -3.99 -3.71 -5.94
N HIS A 60 -4.00 -3.48 -7.25
CA HIS A 60 -2.81 -3.54 -8.09
C HIS A 60 -1.74 -2.54 -7.63
N LEU A 61 -2.15 -1.31 -7.37
CA LEU A 61 -1.25 -0.26 -6.90
C LEU A 61 -0.62 -0.62 -5.55
N MET A 62 -1.42 -1.14 -4.62
CA MET A 62 -0.90 -1.57 -3.33
C MET A 62 0.10 -2.72 -3.48
N ARG A 63 -0.19 -3.70 -4.34
CA ARG A 63 0.70 -4.84 -4.57
C ARG A 63 2.05 -4.38 -5.11
N ILE A 64 2.05 -3.52 -6.11
CA ILE A 64 3.29 -3.02 -6.73
C ILE A 64 4.13 -2.26 -5.70
N THR A 65 3.52 -1.34 -4.97
CA THR A 65 4.25 -0.47 -4.04
C THR A 65 4.76 -1.23 -2.81
N ILE A 66 3.96 -2.14 -2.28
CA ILE A 66 4.37 -2.95 -1.11
C ILE A 66 5.47 -3.94 -1.51
N ASN A 67 5.36 -4.56 -2.68
CA ASN A 67 6.38 -5.46 -3.18
C ASN A 67 7.72 -4.74 -3.36
N ARG A 68 7.69 -3.52 -3.85
CA ARG A 68 8.89 -2.69 -4.00
C ARG A 68 9.52 -2.39 -2.64
N LEU A 69 8.71 -1.98 -1.67
CA LEU A 69 9.18 -1.74 -0.31
C LEU A 69 9.80 -2.99 0.30
N ARG A 70 9.17 -4.14 0.09
CA ARG A 70 9.67 -5.42 0.54
C ARG A 70 11.06 -5.70 -0.04
N ASN A 71 11.22 -5.53 -1.34
CA ASN A 71 12.50 -5.75 -2.01
C ASN A 71 13.59 -4.80 -1.52
N GLU A 72 13.26 -3.55 -1.29
CA GLU A 72 14.20 -2.58 -0.73
C GLU A 72 14.67 -2.99 0.67
N ARG A 73 13.75 -3.47 1.50
CA ARG A 73 14.09 -3.94 2.85
C ARG A 73 14.94 -5.19 2.82
N LEU A 74 14.65 -6.13 1.91
CA LEU A 74 15.49 -7.33 1.74
C LEU A 74 16.91 -6.95 1.37
N GLY A 75 17.07 -6.00 0.45
CA GLY A 75 18.38 -5.52 0.02
C GLY A 75 19.19 -4.88 1.15
N LYS A 76 18.53 -4.37 2.19
CA LYS A 76 19.15 -3.74 3.34
C LYS A 76 19.27 -4.68 4.56
N GLY A 77 18.85 -5.94 4.41
CA GLY A 77 18.86 -6.89 5.51
C GLY A 77 17.82 -6.62 6.59
N GLN A 78 16.75 -5.89 6.23
CA GLN A 78 15.68 -5.56 7.16
C GLN A 78 14.55 -6.60 7.10
N TYR A 79 13.75 -6.67 8.17
CA TYR A 79 12.59 -7.57 8.21
C TYR A 79 11.52 -7.15 7.22
N THR A 80 10.86 -8.16 6.63
CA THR A 80 9.81 -7.95 5.64
C THR A 80 8.45 -8.49 6.09
N ASP A 81 8.33 -8.90 7.35
CA ASP A 81 7.14 -9.59 7.86
C ASP A 81 5.85 -8.80 7.63
N ALA A 82 5.85 -7.51 7.92
CA ALA A 82 4.67 -6.68 7.74
C ALA A 82 4.28 -6.55 6.27
N ALA A 83 5.26 -6.41 5.37
CA ALA A 83 5.01 -6.34 3.94
C ALA A 83 4.50 -7.67 3.41
N ASP A 84 5.10 -8.78 3.83
CA ASP A 84 4.68 -10.13 3.43
C ASP A 84 3.25 -10.42 3.87
N ASP A 85 2.92 -10.07 5.12
CA ASP A 85 1.59 -10.27 5.66
C ASP A 85 0.54 -9.49 4.86
N MET A 86 0.83 -8.24 4.54
CA MET A 86 -0.09 -7.43 3.75
C MET A 86 -0.23 -7.95 2.32
N LEU A 87 0.87 -8.40 1.70
CA LEU A 87 0.83 -8.97 0.34
C LEU A 87 -0.06 -10.21 0.28
N LEU A 88 -0.04 -11.06 1.31
CA LEU A 88 -0.91 -12.22 1.37
C LEU A 88 -2.39 -11.84 1.33
N LYS A 89 -2.76 -10.73 1.92
CA LYS A 89 -4.14 -10.24 1.91
C LYS A 89 -4.57 -9.70 0.54
N LEU A 90 -3.61 -9.29 -0.28
CA LEU A 90 -3.86 -8.68 -1.59
C LEU A 90 -3.95 -9.71 -2.72
N PHE A 91 -3.53 -10.92 -2.48
CA PHE A 91 -3.57 -12.02 -3.48
C PHE A 91 -4.85 -12.84 -3.45
#